data_d4ba254e7026082149a832c40b374d00
#
_entry.id   d4ba254e7026082149a832c40b374d00
#
_cell.length_a   1.000
_cell.length_b   1.000
_cell.length_c   1.000
_cell.angle_alpha   90.00
_cell.angle_beta   90.00
_cell.angle_gamma   90.00
#
_symmetry.space_group_name_H-M   'P 1'
#
loop_
_entity.id
_entity.type
_entity.pdbx_description
1 polymer ?
#
loop_
_entity_poly.entity_id
_entity_poly.type
_entity_poly.pdbx_seq_one_letter_code
_entity_poly.pdbx_strand_id
1 'polypeptide(L)'
;MVLKNTINKEMERLDAQRQGNENWRLWGPYLAERAWGTVREDYSPYGAAWESFDHDQSRSRAYRWNEDGMGGICDEKQQLCFALALWNGVDPILKERAFGLTGNQGNHGEDVKEFYFYLDAVPSHSYMRYLYKYPQREYPYSLLVEENARRSRSDPPFNLIDTGVFGENRYWDVEADYAKESPDEIHIRIIISNRGPESATLHILPTLWFRNTWSWGKTEGARPVIKAMNISKGTSWGVEAEHPTLGRYYLYGRRKAIPLYT
;
A
#
# COMPACT_ATOMS: atom_id res chain seq x y z
N MET A 1 20.96 15.19 41.56
CA MET A 1 20.61 15.66 40.22
C MET A 1 19.32 14.92 39.81
N VAL A 2 18.18 15.51 40.00
CA VAL A 2 16.88 14.90 39.68
C VAL A 2 16.77 14.94 38.17
N LEU A 3 16.81 13.78 37.49
CA LEU A 3 16.43 13.67 36.09
C LEU A 3 14.97 14.15 35.97
N LYS A 4 14.77 15.32 35.37
CA LYS A 4 13.45 15.76 34.95
C LYS A 4 12.91 14.62 34.05
N ASN A 5 11.87 13.92 34.54
CA ASN A 5 11.11 13.00 33.73
C ASN A 5 10.52 13.81 32.55
N THR A 6 11.24 13.86 31.46
CA THR A 6 10.69 14.36 30.21
C THR A 6 9.69 13.28 29.76
N ILE A 7 8.42 13.54 30.03
CA ILE A 7 7.35 12.63 29.60
C ILE A 7 7.46 12.57 28.06
N ASN A 8 7.73 11.39 27.56
CA ASN A 8 7.80 11.15 26.12
C ASN A 8 6.39 11.09 25.57
N LYS A 9 6.07 11.91 24.58
CA LYS A 9 4.75 11.98 23.94
C LYS A 9 4.24 10.60 23.46
N GLU A 10 5.14 9.75 23.01
CA GLU A 10 4.78 8.39 22.63
C GLU A 10 4.31 7.56 23.84
N MET A 11 4.94 7.73 24.99
CA MET A 11 4.50 7.09 26.24
C MET A 11 3.11 7.56 26.66
N GLU A 12 2.81 8.88 26.53
CA GLU A 12 1.49 9.43 26.82
C GLU A 12 0.41 8.79 25.93
N ARG A 13 0.68 8.64 24.62
CA ARG A 13 -0.24 8.00 23.66
C ARG A 13 -0.50 6.54 24.03
N LEU A 14 0.56 5.81 24.36
CA LEU A 14 0.44 4.40 24.75
C LEU A 14 -0.30 4.23 26.08
N ASP A 15 -0.14 5.15 27.02
CA ASP A 15 -0.88 5.14 28.28
C ASP A 15 -2.35 5.47 28.05
N ALA A 16 -2.67 6.47 27.24
CA ALA A 16 -4.04 6.79 26.84
C ALA A 16 -4.74 5.59 26.16
N GLN A 17 -4.02 4.91 25.26
CA GLN A 17 -4.50 3.68 24.62
C GLN A 17 -4.77 2.56 25.63
N ARG A 18 -3.86 2.32 26.56
CA ARG A 18 -4.02 1.28 27.59
C ARG A 18 -5.18 1.54 28.53
N GLN A 19 -5.44 2.81 28.85
CA GLN A 19 -6.55 3.24 29.68
C GLN A 19 -7.89 3.27 28.95
N GLY A 20 -7.89 3.08 27.62
CA GLY A 20 -9.08 3.17 26.77
C GLY A 20 -9.62 4.58 26.55
N ASN A 21 -8.81 5.61 26.87
CA ASN A 21 -9.19 7.01 26.71
C ASN A 21 -9.10 7.45 25.22
N GLU A 22 -8.12 6.93 24.49
CA GLU A 22 -7.86 7.26 23.09
C GLU A 22 -7.45 6.00 22.32
N ASN A 23 -7.98 5.78 21.11
CA ASN A 23 -7.62 4.63 20.29
C ASN A 23 -6.56 5.02 19.22
N TRP A 24 -5.33 5.29 19.65
CA TRP A 24 -4.24 5.64 18.74
C TRP A 24 -3.95 4.58 17.67
N ARG A 25 -4.25 3.31 17.95
CA ARG A 25 -4.03 2.19 17.03
C ARG A 25 -5.21 1.89 16.12
N LEU A 26 -6.24 2.75 16.11
CA LEU A 26 -7.38 2.59 15.21
C LEU A 26 -6.94 2.51 13.74
N TRP A 27 -5.92 3.28 13.36
CA TRP A 27 -5.32 3.28 12.02
C TRP A 27 -3.88 2.79 12.07
N GLY A 28 -3.50 1.97 11.07
CA GLY A 28 -2.16 1.43 10.96
C GLY A 28 -2.01 0.05 11.65
N PRO A 29 -0.82 -0.56 11.56
CA PRO A 29 0.30 -0.06 10.78
C PRO A 29 0.05 -0.14 9.27
N TYR A 30 0.94 -0.75 8.50
CA TYR A 30 0.81 -0.81 7.05
C TYR A 30 -0.15 -1.90 6.58
N LEU A 31 -0.80 -1.67 5.41
CA LEU A 31 -1.42 -2.72 4.62
C LEU A 31 -0.37 -3.70 4.09
N ALA A 32 -0.78 -4.92 3.76
CA ALA A 32 0.04 -5.80 2.95
C ALA A 32 0.30 -5.15 1.59
N GLU A 33 1.50 -5.30 1.05
CA GLU A 33 1.89 -4.72 -0.25
C GLU A 33 1.45 -5.58 -1.44
N ARG A 34 0.89 -6.76 -1.19
CA ARG A 34 0.54 -7.76 -2.20
C ARG A 34 -0.62 -8.65 -1.80
N ALA A 35 -1.37 -9.12 -2.78
CA ALA A 35 -2.43 -10.13 -2.61
C ALA A 35 -2.06 -11.50 -3.20
N TRP A 36 -1.13 -11.56 -4.18
CA TRP A 36 -0.68 -12.81 -4.81
C TRP A 36 0.15 -13.67 -3.84
N GLY A 37 0.26 -14.96 -4.13
CA GLY A 37 0.98 -15.93 -3.30
C GLY A 37 0.36 -16.12 -1.90
N THR A 38 -0.83 -15.60 -1.67
CA THR A 38 -1.50 -15.74 -0.38
C THR A 38 -2.06 -17.14 -0.23
N VAL A 39 -1.67 -17.83 0.84
CA VAL A 39 -2.23 -19.13 1.20
C VAL A 39 -3.69 -18.94 1.61
N ARG A 40 -4.61 -19.31 0.74
CA ARG A 40 -6.06 -19.23 0.96
C ARG A 40 -6.72 -20.52 0.54
N GLU A 41 -7.47 -21.13 1.42
CA GLU A 41 -8.25 -22.34 1.14
C GLU A 41 -9.26 -22.09 0.02
N ASP A 42 -9.79 -20.88 -0.08
CA ASP A 42 -10.74 -20.48 -1.12
C ASP A 42 -10.21 -20.65 -2.56
N TYR A 43 -8.89 -20.65 -2.74
CA TYR A 43 -8.24 -20.64 -4.06
C TYR A 43 -7.40 -21.88 -4.33
N SER A 44 -7.28 -22.79 -3.38
CA SER A 44 -6.46 -23.99 -3.49
C SER A 44 -7.27 -25.27 -3.31
N PRO A 45 -8.02 -25.73 -4.33
CA PRO A 45 -8.87 -26.91 -4.21
C PRO A 45 -8.10 -28.21 -3.92
N TYR A 46 -6.78 -28.22 -4.19
CA TYR A 46 -5.92 -29.40 -4.03
C TYR A 46 -4.80 -29.22 -3.00
N GLY A 47 -4.87 -28.20 -2.16
CA GLY A 47 -3.84 -27.92 -1.15
C GLY A 47 -2.53 -27.30 -1.70
N ALA A 48 -2.49 -26.94 -2.98
CA ALA A 48 -1.36 -26.24 -3.61
C ALA A 48 -1.50 -24.71 -3.44
N ALA A 49 -1.63 -24.25 -2.20
CA ALA A 49 -1.98 -22.87 -1.87
C ALA A 49 -0.97 -21.86 -2.42
N TRP A 50 0.32 -22.21 -2.42
CA TRP A 50 1.39 -21.34 -2.92
C TRP A 50 1.42 -21.18 -4.45
N GLU A 51 0.74 -22.06 -5.18
CA GLU A 51 0.60 -22.01 -6.63
C GLU A 51 -0.74 -21.43 -7.08
N SER A 52 -1.61 -21.18 -6.12
CA SER A 52 -2.93 -20.57 -6.36
C SER A 52 -2.84 -19.09 -6.20
N PHE A 53 -3.44 -18.33 -7.13
CA PHE A 53 -3.49 -16.89 -7.06
C PHE A 53 -2.12 -16.22 -7.32
N ASP A 54 -1.64 -16.36 -8.54
CA ASP A 54 -0.43 -15.68 -9.01
C ASP A 54 -0.63 -14.15 -9.16
N HIS A 55 0.44 -13.43 -9.49
CA HIS A 55 0.39 -11.98 -9.63
C HIS A 55 -0.63 -11.52 -10.69
N ASP A 56 -0.68 -12.18 -11.84
CA ASP A 56 -1.62 -11.81 -12.92
C ASP A 56 -3.07 -12.04 -12.49
N GLN A 57 -3.34 -13.11 -11.75
CA GLN A 57 -4.64 -13.35 -11.17
C GLN A 57 -5.01 -12.28 -10.13
N SER A 58 -4.07 -11.83 -9.30
CA SER A 58 -4.31 -10.79 -8.29
C SER A 58 -4.70 -9.44 -8.90
N ARG A 59 -4.28 -9.18 -10.14
CA ARG A 59 -4.62 -7.97 -10.88
C ARG A 59 -6.01 -8.01 -11.50
N SER A 60 -6.45 -9.18 -11.96
CA SER A 60 -7.69 -9.36 -12.72
C SER A 60 -8.86 -9.85 -11.88
N ARG A 61 -8.59 -10.49 -10.76
CA ARG A 61 -9.63 -11.01 -9.86
C ARG A 61 -9.92 -10.03 -8.73
N ALA A 62 -11.18 -9.78 -8.44
CA ALA A 62 -11.59 -9.16 -7.20
C ALA A 62 -11.25 -10.12 -6.06
N TYR A 63 -10.06 -9.93 -5.48
CA TYR A 63 -9.64 -10.72 -4.35
C TYR A 63 -10.59 -10.50 -3.16
N ARG A 64 -10.97 -11.57 -2.50
CA ARG A 64 -12.00 -11.54 -1.46
C ARG A 64 -11.67 -10.59 -0.32
N TRP A 65 -10.40 -10.51 0.04
CA TRP A 65 -9.97 -9.70 1.17
C TRP A 65 -9.68 -8.24 0.79
N ASN A 66 -9.14 -7.98 -0.40
CA ASN A 66 -8.90 -6.68 -1.02
C ASN A 66 -8.37 -5.60 -0.05
N GLU A 67 -7.41 -6.01 0.80
CA GLU A 67 -6.74 -5.18 1.80
C GLU A 67 -5.25 -5.05 1.55
N ASP A 68 -4.84 -4.94 0.31
CA ASP A 68 -3.45 -4.82 -0.13
C ASP A 68 -3.21 -3.50 -0.88
N GLY A 69 -2.00 -2.97 -0.79
CA GLY A 69 -1.62 -1.74 -1.49
C GLY A 69 -0.24 -1.23 -1.13
N MET A 70 0.37 -0.47 -2.05
CA MET A 70 1.73 0.06 -1.88
C MET A 70 1.77 1.16 -0.82
N GLY A 71 2.56 0.93 0.23
CA GLY A 71 2.73 1.88 1.33
C GLY A 71 1.42 2.29 2.00
N GLY A 72 0.42 1.43 1.95
CA GLY A 72 -0.93 1.74 2.41
C GLY A 72 -1.14 1.60 3.90
N ILE A 73 -2.24 2.15 4.38
CA ILE A 73 -2.75 2.01 5.75
C ILE A 73 -4.25 1.73 5.73
N CYS A 74 -4.78 1.17 6.82
CA CYS A 74 -6.21 0.98 7.02
C CYS A 74 -6.59 1.14 8.49
N ASP A 75 -7.89 1.14 8.77
CA ASP A 75 -8.40 0.98 10.13
C ASP A 75 -8.14 -0.45 10.67
N GLU A 76 -8.26 -0.65 11.98
CA GLU A 76 -7.99 -1.93 12.65
C GLU A 76 -8.81 -3.12 12.12
N LYS A 77 -9.97 -2.84 11.50
CA LYS A 77 -10.86 -3.85 10.89
C LYS A 77 -10.68 -3.98 9.38
N GLN A 78 -9.74 -3.22 8.82
CA GLN A 78 -9.46 -3.20 7.38
C GLN A 78 -10.72 -2.87 6.55
N GLN A 79 -11.55 -1.93 7.01
CA GLN A 79 -12.77 -1.54 6.33
C GLN A 79 -12.54 -0.42 5.31
N LEU A 80 -11.77 0.60 5.69
CA LEU A 80 -11.38 1.71 4.83
C LEU A 80 -9.86 1.70 4.66
N CYS A 81 -9.43 1.63 3.42
CA CYS A 81 -8.02 1.49 3.05
C CYS A 81 -7.56 2.70 2.25
N PHE A 82 -6.32 3.10 2.48
CA PHE A 82 -5.62 4.11 1.68
C PHE A 82 -4.27 3.56 1.23
N ALA A 83 -3.91 3.73 -0.04
CA ALA A 83 -2.59 3.38 -0.57
C ALA A 83 -2.20 4.26 -1.76
N LEU A 84 -0.99 4.04 -2.28
CA LEU A 84 -0.50 4.70 -3.48
C LEU A 84 -0.60 3.77 -4.68
N ALA A 85 -1.06 4.31 -5.82
CA ALA A 85 -0.83 3.72 -7.11
C ALA A 85 0.06 4.66 -7.93
N LEU A 86 0.94 4.10 -8.74
CA LEU A 86 1.97 4.84 -9.49
C LEU A 86 1.97 4.40 -10.95
N TRP A 87 2.31 5.34 -11.85
CA TRP A 87 2.53 5.01 -13.25
C TRP A 87 3.60 5.91 -13.86
N ASN A 88 4.59 5.28 -14.45
CA ASN A 88 5.74 5.96 -15.05
C ASN A 88 5.53 6.32 -16.54
N GLY A 89 4.35 6.06 -17.10
CA GLY A 89 4.03 6.35 -18.50
C GLY A 89 4.47 5.28 -19.51
N VAL A 90 5.28 4.31 -19.09
CA VAL A 90 5.80 3.23 -19.96
C VAL A 90 5.53 1.84 -19.41
N ASP A 91 5.28 1.71 -18.11
CA ASP A 91 4.88 0.45 -17.51
C ASP A 91 3.52 0.00 -18.11
N PRO A 92 3.38 -1.25 -18.56
CA PRO A 92 2.13 -1.74 -19.15
C PRO A 92 0.99 -1.85 -18.15
N ILE A 93 1.30 -1.78 -16.85
CA ILE A 93 0.30 -1.87 -15.78
C ILE A 93 0.47 -0.76 -14.74
N LEU A 94 -0.65 -0.38 -14.13
CA LEU A 94 -0.64 0.50 -12.97
C LEU A 94 0.05 -0.20 -11.79
N LYS A 95 1.05 0.46 -11.20
CA LYS A 95 1.78 -0.04 -10.03
C LYS A 95 0.98 0.28 -8.76
N GLU A 96 0.14 -0.63 -8.35
CA GLU A 96 -0.67 -0.55 -7.14
C GLU A 96 -0.36 -1.63 -6.11
N ARG A 97 0.44 -2.64 -6.50
CA ARG A 97 0.93 -3.74 -5.67
C ARG A 97 2.37 -4.06 -6.00
N ALA A 98 3.10 -4.61 -5.05
CA ALA A 98 4.40 -5.18 -5.33
C ALA A 98 4.27 -6.37 -6.29
N PHE A 99 5.21 -6.48 -7.23
CA PHE A 99 5.33 -7.66 -8.09
C PHE A 99 6.16 -8.73 -7.39
N GLY A 100 5.81 -9.97 -7.62
CA GLY A 100 6.59 -11.10 -7.16
C GLY A 100 6.21 -12.38 -7.89
N LEU A 101 6.89 -13.46 -7.51
CA LEU A 101 6.76 -14.78 -8.11
C LEU A 101 6.07 -15.73 -7.14
N THR A 102 5.24 -16.62 -7.67
CA THR A 102 4.67 -17.74 -6.93
C THR A 102 5.48 -19.00 -7.15
N GLY A 103 5.16 -20.08 -6.43
CA GLY A 103 5.98 -21.28 -6.33
C GLY A 103 6.49 -21.88 -7.64
N ASN A 104 5.68 -21.87 -8.69
CA ASN A 104 6.05 -22.41 -10.00
C ASN A 104 6.71 -21.39 -10.96
N GLN A 105 6.74 -20.14 -10.58
CA GLN A 105 7.33 -19.04 -11.38
C GLN A 105 8.76 -18.72 -10.94
N GLY A 106 9.18 -19.21 -9.78
CA GLY A 106 10.48 -18.94 -9.19
C GLY A 106 11.19 -20.21 -8.75
N ASN A 107 12.50 -20.13 -8.55
CA ASN A 107 13.32 -21.27 -8.15
C ASN A 107 13.37 -21.46 -6.62
N HIS A 108 12.91 -20.50 -5.83
CA HIS A 108 12.90 -20.54 -4.36
C HIS A 108 11.50 -20.42 -3.74
N GLY A 109 10.44 -20.61 -4.52
CA GLY A 109 9.06 -20.45 -4.09
C GLY A 109 8.56 -19.01 -4.23
N GLU A 110 7.71 -18.58 -3.31
CA GLU A 110 7.17 -17.21 -3.32
C GLU A 110 8.26 -16.18 -2.99
N ASP A 111 8.39 -15.15 -3.82
CA ASP A 111 9.42 -14.12 -3.67
C ASP A 111 8.98 -12.78 -4.24
N VAL A 112 9.20 -11.69 -3.50
CA VAL A 112 8.94 -10.31 -3.93
C VAL A 112 10.12 -9.79 -4.74
N LYS A 113 9.84 -9.21 -5.91
CA LYS A 113 10.85 -8.66 -6.82
C LYS A 113 10.81 -7.13 -6.88
N GLU A 114 10.51 -6.48 -5.77
CA GLU A 114 10.43 -5.03 -5.64
C GLU A 114 11.36 -4.51 -4.55
N PHE A 115 11.71 -3.22 -4.63
CA PHE A 115 12.47 -2.54 -3.57
C PHE A 115 11.57 -1.57 -2.82
N TYR A 116 11.07 -2.01 -1.68
CA TYR A 116 10.29 -1.21 -0.75
C TYR A 116 10.77 -1.42 0.69
N PHE A 117 10.54 -0.44 1.54
CA PHE A 117 11.08 -0.44 2.89
C PHE A 117 10.06 0.20 3.85
N TYR A 118 9.76 -0.48 4.92
CA TYR A 118 9.08 0.08 6.07
C TYR A 118 10.12 0.75 6.95
N LEU A 119 10.28 2.07 6.78
CA LEU A 119 11.38 2.82 7.42
C LEU A 119 11.10 3.09 8.89
N ASP A 120 9.85 3.33 9.24
CA ASP A 120 9.44 3.61 10.62
C ASP A 120 7.98 3.23 10.87
N ALA A 121 7.70 2.80 12.10
CA ALA A 121 6.36 2.64 12.64
C ALA A 121 6.43 2.67 14.16
N VAL A 122 6.10 3.81 14.78
CA VAL A 122 6.11 3.93 16.25
C VAL A 122 4.98 3.08 16.87
N PRO A 123 5.13 2.61 18.11
CA PRO A 123 4.21 1.65 18.73
C PRO A 123 2.74 2.11 18.83
N SER A 124 2.48 3.42 18.91
CA SER A 124 1.13 3.98 18.88
C SER A 124 0.54 4.13 17.46
N HIS A 125 1.34 3.85 16.42
CA HIS A 125 1.05 4.16 15.03
C HIS A 125 0.83 5.66 14.76
N SER A 126 1.31 6.53 15.65
CA SER A 126 1.18 7.99 15.47
C SER A 126 2.13 8.53 14.41
N TYR A 127 3.15 7.78 14.04
CA TYR A 127 4.04 8.08 12.92
C TYR A 127 4.45 6.79 12.22
N MET A 128 4.40 6.80 10.89
CA MET A 128 4.85 5.71 10.03
C MET A 128 5.51 6.30 8.80
N ARG A 129 6.53 5.63 8.27
CA ARG A 129 7.26 6.06 7.07
C ARG A 129 7.62 4.88 6.19
N TYR A 130 7.26 4.98 4.92
CA TYR A 130 7.45 3.97 3.89
C TYR A 130 8.26 4.54 2.73
N LEU A 131 9.09 3.72 2.09
CA LEU A 131 9.85 4.07 0.89
C LEU A 131 9.67 2.97 -0.16
N TYR A 132 9.40 3.36 -1.38
CA TYR A 132 9.42 2.49 -2.56
C TYR A 132 10.35 3.06 -3.63
N LYS A 133 11.11 2.19 -4.30
CA LYS A 133 11.99 2.57 -5.42
C LYS A 133 11.35 2.14 -6.74
N TYR A 134 10.81 3.09 -7.49
CA TYR A 134 10.10 2.82 -8.73
C TYR A 134 10.98 3.11 -9.95
N PRO A 135 11.23 2.12 -10.84
CA PRO A 135 12.00 2.35 -12.07
C PRO A 135 11.33 3.35 -13.01
N GLN A 136 12.15 4.14 -13.74
CA GLN A 136 11.68 5.03 -14.81
C GLN A 136 11.46 4.29 -16.13
N ARG A 137 12.08 3.12 -16.30
CA ARG A 137 11.90 2.23 -17.44
C ARG A 137 10.69 1.32 -17.22
N GLU A 138 10.23 0.69 -18.29
CA GLU A 138 9.24 -0.39 -18.19
C GLU A 138 9.69 -1.44 -17.19
N TYR A 139 8.78 -1.85 -16.31
CA TYR A 139 9.09 -2.85 -15.31
C TYR A 139 9.26 -4.24 -15.98
N PRO A 140 10.34 -4.98 -15.72
CA PRO A 140 10.71 -6.16 -16.48
C PRO A 140 9.98 -7.44 -16.00
N TYR A 141 8.65 -7.46 -15.99
CA TYR A 141 7.82 -8.56 -15.49
C TYR A 141 8.17 -9.90 -16.13
N SER A 142 8.11 -9.98 -17.47
CA SER A 142 8.37 -11.22 -18.21
C SER A 142 9.78 -11.75 -18.00
N LEU A 143 10.78 -10.85 -18.02
CA LEU A 143 12.17 -11.22 -17.81
C LEU A 143 12.39 -11.85 -16.41
N LEU A 144 11.77 -11.28 -15.38
CA LEU A 144 11.86 -11.82 -14.03
C LEU A 144 11.25 -13.23 -13.93
N VAL A 145 10.08 -13.45 -14.55
CA VAL A 145 9.45 -14.77 -14.59
C VAL A 145 10.29 -15.77 -15.36
N GLU A 146 10.70 -15.43 -16.58
CA GLU A 146 11.44 -16.33 -17.48
C GLU A 146 12.80 -16.73 -16.91
N GLU A 147 13.56 -15.78 -16.35
CA GLU A 147 14.87 -16.05 -15.80
C GLU A 147 14.79 -16.92 -14.52
N ASN A 148 13.85 -16.64 -13.63
CA ASN A 148 13.70 -17.44 -12.40
C ASN A 148 13.17 -18.84 -12.72
N ALA A 149 12.23 -19.00 -13.66
CA ALA A 149 11.70 -20.30 -14.06
C ALA A 149 12.76 -21.24 -14.71
N ARG A 150 13.80 -20.66 -15.33
CA ARG A 150 14.93 -21.44 -15.90
C ARG A 150 15.96 -21.90 -14.87
N ARG A 151 15.98 -21.32 -13.68
CA ARG A 151 16.97 -21.58 -12.65
C ARG A 151 16.60 -22.81 -11.81
N SER A 152 17.61 -23.56 -11.41
CA SER A 152 17.44 -24.65 -10.45
C SER A 152 17.37 -24.11 -9.00
N ARG A 153 16.98 -24.96 -8.07
CA ARG A 153 16.97 -24.61 -6.65
C ARG A 153 18.36 -24.31 -6.07
N SER A 154 19.42 -24.76 -6.71
CA SER A 154 20.81 -24.49 -6.31
C SER A 154 21.34 -23.16 -6.85
N ASP A 155 20.66 -22.57 -7.82
CA ASP A 155 21.06 -21.29 -8.40
C ASP A 155 20.53 -20.13 -7.55
N PRO A 156 21.25 -18.99 -7.47
CA PRO A 156 20.72 -17.81 -6.82
C PRO A 156 19.50 -17.26 -7.57
N PRO A 157 18.54 -16.66 -6.90
CA PRO A 157 17.38 -16.05 -7.57
C PRO A 157 17.83 -14.89 -8.46
N PHE A 158 17.14 -14.69 -9.58
CA PHE A 158 17.29 -13.50 -10.41
C PHE A 158 16.41 -12.38 -9.88
N ASN A 159 17.02 -11.28 -9.50
CA ASN A 159 16.34 -10.17 -8.83
C ASN A 159 16.17 -8.96 -9.74
N LEU A 160 15.35 -8.02 -9.32
CA LEU A 160 15.09 -6.79 -10.08
C LEU A 160 16.38 -6.02 -10.39
N ILE A 161 17.36 -6.01 -9.49
CA ILE A 161 18.63 -5.34 -9.73
C ILE A 161 19.43 -5.98 -10.86
N ASP A 162 19.31 -7.28 -11.04
CA ASP A 162 20.04 -8.03 -12.06
C ASP A 162 19.54 -7.73 -13.48
N THR A 163 18.34 -7.18 -13.59
CA THR A 163 17.75 -6.75 -14.87
C THR A 163 18.38 -5.49 -15.45
N GLY A 164 19.13 -4.73 -14.64
CA GLY A 164 19.69 -3.44 -15.02
C GLY A 164 18.67 -2.30 -15.12
N VAL A 165 17.42 -2.50 -14.67
CA VAL A 165 16.35 -1.51 -14.79
C VAL A 165 16.64 -0.21 -14.05
N PHE A 166 17.50 -0.25 -13.02
CA PHE A 166 17.98 0.92 -12.26
C PHE A 166 19.24 1.56 -12.84
N GLY A 167 19.71 1.12 -14.02
CA GLY A 167 20.90 1.67 -14.67
C GLY A 167 20.83 3.19 -14.77
N GLU A 168 21.98 3.88 -14.59
CA GLU A 168 22.12 5.35 -14.58
C GLU A 168 21.27 6.02 -13.48
N ASN A 169 20.93 5.31 -12.39
CA ASN A 169 20.02 5.78 -11.31
C ASN A 169 18.63 6.21 -11.82
N ARG A 170 18.13 5.66 -12.91
CA ARG A 170 16.82 6.01 -13.50
C ARG A 170 15.67 5.41 -12.71
N TYR A 171 15.41 6.00 -11.56
CA TYR A 171 14.28 5.62 -10.67
C TYR A 171 13.83 6.83 -9.84
N TRP A 172 12.68 6.66 -9.21
CA TRP A 172 12.18 7.57 -8.17
C TRP A 172 12.26 6.88 -6.81
N ASP A 173 12.63 7.66 -5.79
CA ASP A 173 12.24 7.36 -4.43
C ASP A 173 10.84 7.94 -4.20
N VAL A 174 9.92 7.09 -3.79
CA VAL A 174 8.54 7.44 -3.45
C VAL A 174 8.37 7.18 -1.96
N GLU A 175 8.31 8.24 -1.17
CA GLU A 175 8.14 8.15 0.28
C GLU A 175 6.71 8.52 0.66
N ALA A 176 6.14 7.78 1.60
CA ALA A 176 4.86 8.10 2.22
C ALA A 176 5.05 8.21 3.74
N ASP A 177 4.84 9.41 4.27
CA ASP A 177 4.82 9.66 5.71
C ASP A 177 3.36 9.77 6.17
N TYR A 178 3.06 9.11 7.26
CA TYR A 178 1.79 9.21 7.98
C TYR A 178 2.05 9.74 9.37
N ALA A 179 1.47 10.89 9.71
CA ALA A 179 1.60 11.50 11.01
C ALA A 179 0.23 11.84 11.57
N LYS A 180 -0.09 11.34 12.76
CA LYS A 180 -1.37 11.58 13.42
C LYS A 180 -1.29 12.78 14.34
N GLU A 181 -2.22 13.72 14.15
CA GLU A 181 -2.50 14.80 15.10
C GLU A 181 -3.35 14.28 16.26
N SER A 182 -4.31 13.39 15.95
CA SER A 182 -5.18 12.68 16.89
C SER A 182 -5.40 11.24 16.40
N PRO A 183 -6.05 10.36 17.17
CA PRO A 183 -6.42 9.02 16.69
C PRO A 183 -7.15 8.99 15.35
N ASP A 184 -7.96 10.00 15.06
CA ASP A 184 -8.82 10.09 13.88
C ASP A 184 -8.33 11.09 12.80
N GLU A 185 -7.26 11.83 13.06
CA GLU A 185 -6.71 12.79 12.13
C GLU A 185 -5.30 12.42 11.69
N ILE A 186 -5.14 12.10 10.40
CA ILE A 186 -3.90 11.62 9.80
C ILE A 186 -3.45 12.58 8.70
N HIS A 187 -2.26 13.15 8.86
CA HIS A 187 -1.58 13.90 7.82
C HIS A 187 -0.75 12.96 6.96
N ILE A 188 -1.02 12.97 5.65
CA ILE A 188 -0.32 12.13 4.68
C ILE A 188 0.58 13.03 3.84
N ARG A 189 1.88 12.73 3.83
CA ARG A 189 2.86 13.44 3.00
C ARG A 189 3.51 12.46 2.03
N ILE A 190 3.37 12.73 0.74
CA ILE A 190 4.02 11.97 -0.33
C ILE A 190 5.20 12.79 -0.85
N ILE A 191 6.41 12.22 -0.81
CA ILE A 191 7.65 12.85 -1.25
C ILE A 191 8.20 12.06 -2.41
N ILE A 192 8.42 12.73 -3.53
CA ILE A 192 8.95 12.11 -4.74
C ILE A 192 10.31 12.72 -5.06
N SER A 193 11.33 11.87 -5.14
CA SER A 193 12.67 12.26 -5.52
C SER A 193 13.08 11.56 -6.82
N ASN A 194 13.22 12.32 -7.90
CA ASN A 194 13.81 11.80 -9.12
C ASN A 194 15.31 11.60 -8.90
N ARG A 195 15.78 10.36 -9.01
CA ARG A 195 17.20 10.00 -8.87
C ARG A 195 17.93 9.96 -10.20
N GLY A 196 17.18 9.93 -11.30
CA GLY A 196 17.75 9.93 -12.65
C GLY A 196 18.37 11.28 -13.04
N PRO A 197 19.23 11.27 -14.06
CA PRO A 197 19.93 12.48 -14.51
C PRO A 197 19.03 13.48 -15.26
N GLU A 198 17.86 13.04 -15.70
CA GLU A 198 16.94 13.84 -16.53
C GLU A 198 15.57 13.94 -15.87
N SER A 199 14.78 14.91 -16.31
CA SER A 199 13.37 15.01 -15.93
C SER A 199 12.60 13.81 -16.47
N ALA A 200 11.73 13.24 -15.64
CA ALA A 200 10.87 12.13 -16.01
C ALA A 200 9.47 12.31 -15.42
N THR A 201 8.46 11.87 -16.15
CA THR A 201 7.07 11.98 -15.72
C THR A 201 6.69 10.81 -14.80
N LEU A 202 6.05 11.11 -13.69
CA LEU A 202 5.44 10.13 -12.80
C LEU A 202 4.02 10.56 -12.47
N HIS A 203 3.08 9.65 -12.65
CA HIS A 203 1.70 9.80 -12.18
C HIS A 203 1.58 9.18 -10.79
N ILE A 204 1.02 9.94 -9.87
CA ILE A 204 0.83 9.53 -8.47
C ILE A 204 -0.67 9.58 -8.20
N LEU A 205 -1.23 8.45 -7.82
CA LEU A 205 -2.65 8.26 -7.58
C LEU A 205 -2.88 7.81 -6.14
N PRO A 206 -3.04 8.74 -5.19
CA PRO A 206 -3.50 8.40 -3.84
C PRO A 206 -4.91 7.80 -3.94
N THR A 207 -5.06 6.59 -3.46
CA THR A 207 -6.28 5.79 -3.63
C THR A 207 -6.92 5.52 -2.29
N LEU A 208 -8.21 5.81 -2.17
CA LEU A 208 -9.05 5.50 -1.01
C LEU A 208 -10.17 4.57 -1.43
N TRP A 209 -10.36 3.46 -0.72
CA TRP A 209 -11.40 2.50 -1.03
C TRP A 209 -11.91 1.77 0.21
N PHE A 210 -13.13 1.24 0.10
CA PHE A 210 -13.65 0.30 1.08
C PHE A 210 -13.35 -1.14 0.66
N ARG A 211 -12.90 -1.96 1.60
CA ARG A 211 -12.79 -3.40 1.41
C ARG A 211 -14.14 -3.99 1.05
N ASN A 212 -14.20 -4.74 -0.05
CA ASN A 212 -15.45 -5.25 -0.61
C ASN A 212 -16.02 -6.43 0.19
N THR A 213 -16.48 -6.17 1.41
CA THR A 213 -17.09 -7.19 2.26
C THR A 213 -18.56 -7.45 1.94
N TRP A 214 -19.25 -6.51 1.31
CA TRP A 214 -20.67 -6.64 0.94
C TRP A 214 -20.92 -7.70 -0.14
N SER A 215 -19.91 -8.02 -0.97
CA SER A 215 -20.00 -9.08 -1.98
C SER A 215 -20.03 -10.49 -1.38
N TRP A 216 -19.74 -10.64 -0.09
CA TRP A 216 -19.72 -11.94 0.58
C TRP A 216 -21.11 -12.44 0.99
N GLY A 217 -22.15 -11.64 0.78
CA GLY A 217 -23.52 -12.00 1.11
C GLY A 217 -23.84 -12.13 2.61
N LYS A 218 -22.91 -11.67 3.46
CA LYS A 218 -23.04 -11.75 4.93
C LYS A 218 -23.43 -10.42 5.59
N THR A 219 -23.43 -9.33 4.84
CA THR A 219 -23.72 -8.00 5.36
C THR A 219 -25.16 -7.63 5.05
N GLU A 220 -26.02 -7.70 6.07
CA GLU A 220 -27.30 -6.98 6.04
C GLU A 220 -27.00 -5.51 6.32
N GLY A 221 -27.33 -4.62 5.38
CA GLY A 221 -27.18 -3.19 5.61
C GLY A 221 -26.80 -2.39 4.36
N ALA A 222 -26.71 -1.07 4.53
CA ALA A 222 -26.32 -0.16 3.47
C ALA A 222 -24.86 -0.39 3.05
N ARG A 223 -24.61 -0.34 1.74
CA ARG A 223 -23.24 -0.37 1.20
C ARG A 223 -22.50 0.89 1.60
N PRO A 224 -21.19 0.81 1.86
CA PRO A 224 -20.36 2.00 2.06
C PRO A 224 -20.30 2.82 0.77
N VAL A 225 -20.12 4.13 0.92
CA VAL A 225 -20.14 5.09 -0.19
C VAL A 225 -18.97 6.05 -0.06
N ILE A 226 -18.29 6.31 -1.18
CA ILE A 226 -17.32 7.41 -1.31
C ILE A 226 -17.88 8.40 -2.32
N LYS A 227 -17.96 9.67 -1.95
CA LYS A 227 -18.50 10.74 -2.81
C LYS A 227 -17.64 11.99 -2.78
N ALA A 228 -17.62 12.72 -3.91
CA ALA A 228 -16.97 14.01 -3.99
C ALA A 228 -17.60 15.01 -3.04
N MET A 229 -16.79 15.86 -2.46
CA MET A 229 -17.25 16.99 -1.66
C MET A 229 -17.18 18.30 -2.45
N ASN A 230 -18.23 19.10 -2.34
CA ASN A 230 -18.20 20.49 -2.82
C ASN A 230 -17.44 21.36 -1.81
N ILE A 231 -16.15 21.58 -2.05
CA ILE A 231 -15.33 22.44 -1.21
C ILE A 231 -15.39 23.88 -1.74
N SER A 232 -15.96 24.77 -0.96
CA SER A 232 -16.03 26.18 -1.29
C SER A 232 -14.66 26.86 -1.19
N LYS A 233 -14.21 27.42 -2.30
CA LYS A 233 -13.05 28.32 -2.50
C LYS A 233 -11.64 27.78 -2.20
N GLY A 234 -10.97 27.53 -3.24
CA GLY A 234 -9.57 28.02 -3.42
C GLY A 234 -8.48 27.02 -3.39
N THR A 235 -8.57 25.82 -2.84
CA THR A 235 -7.35 25.05 -2.65
C THR A 235 -7.42 23.55 -2.71
N SER A 236 -8.58 22.94 -2.61
CA SER A 236 -8.59 21.55 -2.22
C SER A 236 -9.68 20.78 -2.94
N TRP A 237 -9.42 19.56 -3.23
CA TRP A 237 -10.42 18.54 -3.48
C TRP A 237 -10.67 17.76 -2.18
N GLY A 238 -11.79 17.13 -2.06
CA GLY A 238 -12.10 16.25 -0.94
C GLY A 238 -13.11 15.21 -1.32
N VAL A 239 -13.04 14.10 -0.61
CA VAL A 239 -14.03 13.03 -0.67
C VAL A 239 -14.53 12.70 0.73
N GLU A 240 -15.80 12.38 0.83
CA GLU A 240 -16.43 11.85 2.03
C GLU A 240 -16.59 10.34 1.84
N ALA A 241 -16.16 9.57 2.83
CA ALA A 241 -16.28 8.13 2.90
C ALA A 241 -17.21 7.77 4.05
N GLU A 242 -18.35 7.15 3.77
CA GLU A 242 -19.35 6.77 4.74
C GLU A 242 -19.50 5.25 4.80
N HIS A 243 -19.33 4.67 5.98
CA HIS A 243 -19.46 3.23 6.23
C HIS A 243 -20.42 2.97 7.38
N PRO A 244 -21.29 1.93 7.29
CA PRO A 244 -22.32 1.67 8.30
C PRO A 244 -21.80 1.48 9.73
N THR A 245 -20.61 0.92 9.89
CA THR A 245 -20.02 0.63 11.22
C THR A 245 -18.80 1.44 11.56
N LEU A 246 -18.02 1.90 10.55
CA LEU A 246 -16.84 2.75 10.78
C LEU A 246 -17.23 4.22 10.98
N GLY A 247 -18.39 4.62 10.46
CA GLY A 247 -18.83 6.00 10.47
C GLY A 247 -18.35 6.78 9.26
N ARG A 248 -18.07 8.06 9.44
CA ARG A 248 -17.80 9.01 8.37
C ARG A 248 -16.39 9.56 8.47
N TYR A 249 -15.64 9.41 7.38
CA TYR A 249 -14.28 9.91 7.21
C TYR A 249 -14.18 10.83 6.00
N TYR A 250 -13.13 11.63 5.98
CA TYR A 250 -12.89 12.62 4.93
C TYR A 250 -11.43 12.54 4.48
N LEU A 251 -11.19 12.53 3.17
CA LEU A 251 -9.85 12.70 2.62
C LEU A 251 -9.80 14.04 1.87
N TYR A 252 -8.85 14.87 2.25
CA TYR A 252 -8.60 16.16 1.61
C TYR A 252 -7.23 16.18 0.95
N GLY A 253 -7.16 16.77 -0.24
CA GLY A 253 -5.91 17.04 -0.92
C GLY A 253 -5.73 18.48 -1.30
N ARG A 254 -4.48 18.97 -1.28
CA ARG A 254 -4.16 20.33 -1.73
C ARG A 254 -4.05 20.38 -3.26
N ARG A 255 -4.22 21.59 -3.83
CA ARG A 255 -4.20 21.95 -5.26
C ARG A 255 -3.22 21.16 -6.12
N LYS A 256 -3.68 20.66 -7.23
CA LYS A 256 -3.13 20.07 -8.44
C LYS A 256 -3.51 18.61 -8.67
N ALA A 257 -4.19 17.95 -7.74
CA ALA A 257 -4.77 16.65 -8.02
C ALA A 257 -6.15 16.83 -8.65
N ILE A 258 -6.41 16.09 -9.72
CA ILE A 258 -7.75 15.94 -10.30
C ILE A 258 -8.23 14.58 -9.78
N PRO A 259 -9.22 14.53 -8.88
CA PRO A 259 -9.73 13.26 -8.42
C PRO A 259 -10.43 12.52 -9.57
N LEU A 260 -10.10 11.25 -9.72
CA LEU A 260 -10.77 10.32 -10.61
C LEU A 260 -11.72 9.47 -9.79
N TYR A 261 -12.99 9.46 -10.15
CA TYR A 261 -14.02 8.63 -9.53
C TYR A 261 -14.39 7.51 -10.49
N THR A 262 -14.49 6.30 -10.01
CA THR A 262 -14.98 5.14 -10.75
C THR A 262 -16.22 4.57 -10.09
#